data_505125095b7cb3e7cb35b5c8f0b32fb6
#
_entry.id   505125095b7cb3e7cb35b5c8f0b32fb6
#
_cell.length_a   1.000
_cell.length_b   1.000
_cell.length_c   1.000
_cell.angle_alpha   90.00
_cell.angle_beta   90.00
_cell.angle_gamma   90.00
#
_symmetry.space_group_name_H-M   'P 1'
#
loop_
_entity.id
_entity.type
_entity.pdbx_description
1 polymer ?
#
loop_
_entity_poly.entity_id
_entity_poly.type
_entity_poly.pdbx_seq_one_letter_code
_entity_poly.pdbx_strand_id
1 'polypeptide(L)'
;MDKISMTLTVYFEEGFWHGLFEQEHAQSYRVCRVTFGAEPSTQELLDFLNRYYHRLQVSPSIRVKEKTKSVSPKRLQRQAKKEQLASRSSKSQEALKLQFEEQKQIARIKRKQQKELAKQRKFELKQQKRLEKHKGH
;
A
#
# COMPACT_ATOMS: atom_id res chain seq x y z
N MET A 1 -4.36 26.99 -6.48
CA MET A 1 -3.88 25.72 -7.09
C MET A 1 -3.45 24.77 -5.99
N ASP A 2 -4.04 23.61 -5.95
CA ASP A 2 -3.65 22.58 -4.97
C ASP A 2 -2.29 22.01 -5.34
N LYS A 3 -1.31 22.20 -4.46
CA LYS A 3 0.06 21.73 -4.67
C LYS A 3 0.16 20.28 -4.23
N ILE A 4 0.49 19.39 -5.15
CA ILE A 4 0.79 17.98 -4.87
C ILE A 4 2.30 17.86 -4.78
N SER A 5 2.80 17.37 -3.66
CA SER A 5 4.21 17.02 -3.47
C SER A 5 4.36 15.51 -3.49
N MET A 6 5.37 15.01 -4.22
CA MET A 6 5.71 13.60 -4.22
C MET A 6 7.19 13.42 -3.96
N THR A 7 7.51 12.49 -3.07
CA THR A 7 8.87 12.11 -2.71
C THR A 7 9.06 10.62 -2.91
N LEU A 8 10.17 10.22 -3.53
CA LEU A 8 10.60 8.83 -3.63
C LEU A 8 11.87 8.64 -2.80
N THR A 9 11.80 7.75 -1.83
CA THR A 9 12.95 7.32 -1.03
C THR A 9 13.30 5.89 -1.39
N VAL A 10 14.52 5.66 -1.88
CA VAL A 10 15.04 4.31 -2.19
C VAL A 10 15.91 3.87 -1.02
N TYR A 11 15.68 2.65 -0.53
CA TYR A 11 16.42 2.11 0.63
C TYR A 11 16.54 0.58 0.54
N PHE A 12 17.56 0.04 1.23
CA PHE A 12 17.81 -1.40 1.33
C PHE A 12 17.29 -1.93 2.67
N GLU A 13 16.50 -3.01 2.64
CA GLU A 13 15.96 -3.67 3.82
C GLU A 13 15.70 -5.15 3.56
N GLU A 14 16.05 -5.99 4.53
CA GLU A 14 15.81 -7.46 4.50
C GLU A 14 16.32 -8.15 3.23
N GLY A 15 17.43 -7.68 2.67
CA GLY A 15 18.04 -8.27 1.48
C GLY A 15 17.51 -7.76 0.13
N PHE A 16 16.58 -6.80 0.14
CA PHE A 16 15.96 -6.23 -1.06
C PHE A 16 15.99 -4.69 -1.07
N TRP A 17 16.07 -4.14 -2.26
CA TRP A 17 15.89 -2.72 -2.47
C TRP A 17 14.40 -2.38 -2.59
N HIS A 18 14.01 -1.33 -1.89
CA HIS A 18 12.63 -0.85 -1.84
C HIS A 18 12.57 0.63 -2.23
N GLY A 19 11.46 1.02 -2.84
CA GLY A 19 11.08 2.40 -3.05
C GLY A 19 9.86 2.76 -2.23
N LEU A 20 9.94 3.83 -1.44
CA LEU A 20 8.81 4.40 -0.73
C LEU A 20 8.37 5.67 -1.47
N PHE A 21 7.19 5.63 -2.04
CA PHE A 21 6.54 6.77 -2.66
C PHE A 21 5.64 7.43 -1.63
N GLU A 22 5.92 8.69 -1.32
CA GLU A 22 5.17 9.51 -0.38
C GLU A 22 4.48 10.63 -1.16
N GLN A 23 3.19 10.74 -1.06
CA GLN A 23 2.38 11.76 -1.71
C GLN A 23 1.70 12.63 -0.66
N GLU A 24 1.95 13.94 -0.73
CA GLU A 24 1.30 14.95 0.11
C GLU A 24 0.41 15.84 -0.76
N HIS A 25 -0.85 15.94 -0.39
CA HIS A 25 -1.82 16.83 -1.02
C HIS A 25 -2.68 17.48 0.06
N ALA A 26 -2.56 18.78 0.22
CA ALA A 26 -3.19 19.54 1.30
C ALA A 26 -2.91 18.90 2.68
N GLN A 27 -3.94 18.38 3.35
CA GLN A 27 -3.79 17.67 4.64
C GLN A 27 -3.80 16.15 4.51
N SER A 28 -3.73 15.63 3.29
CA SER A 28 -3.76 14.21 2.97
C SER A 28 -2.36 13.70 2.69
N TYR A 29 -1.97 12.65 3.39
CA TYR A 29 -0.70 11.95 3.20
C TYR A 29 -0.97 10.50 2.83
N ARG A 30 -0.35 10.02 1.77
CA ARG A 30 -0.46 8.66 1.26
C ARG A 30 0.90 8.10 0.97
N VAL A 31 1.07 6.79 1.12
CA VAL A 31 2.31 6.11 0.78
C VAL A 31 2.05 4.87 -0.06
N CYS A 32 3.07 4.48 -0.83
CA CYS A 32 3.13 3.21 -1.51
C CYS A 32 4.55 2.66 -1.41
N ARG A 33 4.69 1.40 -1.01
CA ARG A 33 5.98 0.70 -1.00
C ARG A 33 6.06 -0.24 -2.19
N VAL A 34 7.15 -0.15 -2.93
CA VAL A 34 7.47 -1.01 -4.07
C VAL A 34 8.77 -1.73 -3.78
N THR A 35 8.87 -3.01 -4.13
CA THR A 35 10.11 -3.80 -4.02
C THR A 35 10.73 -3.93 -5.40
N PHE A 36 11.97 -3.46 -5.56
CA PHE A 36 12.74 -3.57 -6.81
C PHE A 36 13.58 -4.85 -6.87
N GLY A 37 13.95 -5.40 -5.73
CA GLY A 37 14.84 -6.53 -5.60
C GLY A 37 16.31 -6.09 -5.61
N ALA A 38 16.92 -5.91 -6.78
CA ALA A 38 18.25 -5.35 -6.93
C ALA A 38 18.26 -3.82 -6.76
N GLU A 39 19.44 -3.21 -6.63
CA GLU A 39 19.57 -1.75 -6.59
C GLU A 39 19.13 -1.14 -7.92
N PRO A 40 18.07 -0.30 -7.92
CA PRO A 40 17.57 0.29 -9.14
C PRO A 40 18.47 1.46 -9.58
N SER A 41 18.84 1.48 -10.85
CA SER A 41 19.48 2.63 -11.45
C SER A 41 18.49 3.80 -11.61
N THR A 42 19.01 5.01 -11.78
CA THR A 42 18.17 6.20 -12.03
C THR A 42 17.28 6.03 -13.26
N GLN A 43 17.79 5.37 -14.31
CA GLN A 43 17.03 5.11 -15.53
C GLN A 43 15.86 4.14 -15.27
N GLU A 44 16.10 3.07 -14.54
CA GLU A 44 15.07 2.09 -14.16
C GLU A 44 13.97 2.72 -13.29
N LEU A 45 14.35 3.61 -12.37
CA LEU A 45 13.38 4.38 -11.56
C LEU A 45 12.52 5.29 -12.44
N LEU A 46 13.12 5.97 -13.42
CA LEU A 46 12.40 6.84 -14.34
C LEU A 46 11.43 6.03 -15.23
N ASP A 47 11.89 4.91 -15.78
CA ASP A 47 11.07 4.00 -16.59
C ASP A 47 9.93 3.40 -15.78
N PHE A 48 10.20 3.05 -14.52
CA PHE A 48 9.18 2.57 -13.60
C PHE A 48 8.11 3.64 -13.34
N LEU A 49 8.51 4.87 -13.06
CA LEU A 49 7.59 5.99 -12.85
C LEU A 49 6.71 6.21 -14.09
N ASN A 50 7.30 6.25 -15.27
CA ASN A 50 6.57 6.50 -16.52
C ASN A 50 5.55 5.41 -16.84
N ARG A 51 5.86 4.15 -16.53
CA ARG A 51 5.02 2.99 -16.88
C ARG A 51 3.99 2.63 -15.82
N TYR A 52 4.36 2.75 -14.54
CA TYR A 52 3.61 2.14 -13.44
C TYR A 52 3.05 3.12 -12.43
N TYR A 53 3.42 4.41 -12.50
CA TYR A 53 2.94 5.41 -11.54
C TYR A 53 1.43 5.39 -11.32
N HIS A 54 0.66 5.30 -12.39
CA HIS A 54 -0.81 5.28 -12.36
C HIS A 54 -1.41 3.98 -11.81
N ARG A 55 -0.61 2.93 -11.64
CA ARG A 55 -1.01 1.62 -11.10
C ARG A 55 -0.57 1.43 -9.64
N LEU A 56 0.14 2.40 -9.07
CA LEU A 56 0.61 2.30 -7.69
C LEU A 56 -0.58 2.24 -6.73
N GLN A 57 -0.62 1.19 -5.93
CA GLN A 57 -1.61 1.04 -4.86
C GLN A 57 -1.17 1.87 -3.65
N VAL A 58 -1.67 3.09 -3.58
CA VAL A 58 -1.40 3.98 -2.45
C VAL A 58 -2.23 3.59 -1.22
N SER A 59 -1.67 3.83 -0.03
CA SER A 59 -2.35 3.60 1.24
C SER A 59 -3.60 4.50 1.38
N PRO A 60 -4.51 4.16 2.30
CA PRO A 60 -5.51 5.11 2.76
C PRO A 60 -4.88 6.42 3.21
N SER A 61 -5.59 7.53 3.02
CA SER A 61 -5.08 8.85 3.36
C SER A 61 -5.05 9.05 4.88
N ILE A 62 -3.91 9.51 5.39
CA ILE A 62 -3.74 9.93 6.78
C ILE A 62 -3.80 11.45 6.81
N ARG A 63 -4.58 12.02 7.74
CA ARG A 63 -4.58 13.48 7.96
C ARG A 63 -3.27 13.92 8.61
N VAL A 64 -2.54 14.75 7.93
CA VAL A 64 -1.35 15.41 8.47
C VAL A 64 -1.79 16.78 9.00
N LYS A 65 -1.63 16.99 10.32
CA LYS A 65 -1.79 18.34 10.89
C LYS A 65 -0.63 19.20 10.38
N GLU A 66 -0.93 20.26 9.66
CA GLU A 66 0.07 21.25 9.30
C GLU A 66 0.76 21.78 10.55
N LYS A 67 2.06 21.55 10.67
CA LYS A 67 2.86 22.16 11.73
C LYS A 67 3.22 23.59 11.28
N THR A 68 2.32 24.52 11.51
CA THR A 68 2.53 25.96 11.28
C THR A 68 3.37 26.64 12.37
N LYS A 69 4.38 25.98 12.90
CA LYS A 69 5.32 26.59 13.83
C LYS A 69 6.62 26.86 13.09
N SER A 70 6.99 28.13 12.94
CA SER A 70 8.33 28.54 12.52
C SER A 70 9.35 27.93 13.49
N VAL A 71 10.07 26.93 13.02
CA VAL A 71 11.07 26.22 13.81
C VAL A 71 12.37 26.99 13.64
N SER A 72 13.04 27.34 14.74
CA SER A 72 14.34 28.03 14.68
C SER A 72 15.37 27.21 13.88
N PRO A 73 16.31 27.85 13.12
CA PRO A 73 17.28 27.14 12.27
C PRO A 73 18.08 26.06 13.00
N LYS A 74 18.41 26.31 14.26
CA LYS A 74 19.15 25.37 15.14
C LYS A 74 18.33 24.09 15.43
N ARG A 75 17.02 24.23 15.54
CA ARG A 75 16.11 23.09 15.76
C ARG A 75 15.88 22.29 14.48
N LEU A 76 15.83 22.97 13.32
CA LEU A 76 15.80 22.33 11.99
C LEU A 76 17.04 21.47 11.75
N GLN A 77 18.24 21.97 12.07
CA GLN A 77 19.48 21.18 11.95
C GLN A 77 19.48 19.93 12.84
N ARG A 78 19.00 20.03 14.07
CA ARG A 78 18.90 18.87 14.97
C ARG A 78 17.85 17.86 14.48
N GLN A 79 16.74 18.32 13.93
CA GLN A 79 15.72 17.48 13.33
C GLN A 79 16.24 16.76 12.08
N ALA A 80 16.92 17.46 11.18
CA ALA A 80 17.52 16.86 9.98
C ALA A 80 18.54 15.76 10.32
N LYS A 81 19.40 15.96 11.35
CA LYS A 81 20.30 14.92 11.84
C LYS A 81 19.55 13.70 12.41
N LYS A 82 18.43 13.93 13.11
CA LYS A 82 17.62 12.85 13.68
C LYS A 82 16.84 12.10 12.62
N GLU A 83 16.39 12.77 11.56
CA GLU A 83 15.70 12.17 10.41
C GLU A 83 16.64 11.36 9.52
N GLN A 84 17.90 11.77 9.37
CA GLN A 84 18.92 10.97 8.69
C GLN A 84 19.24 9.64 9.40
N LEU A 85 19.09 9.58 10.72
CA LEU A 85 19.28 8.38 11.53
C LEU A 85 18.01 7.49 11.59
N ALA A 86 16.83 8.07 11.34
CA ALA A 86 15.57 7.34 11.28
C ALA A 86 15.23 7.06 9.81
N SER A 87 15.55 5.86 9.35
CA SER A 87 15.39 5.45 7.94
C SER A 87 13.96 5.55 7.39
N ARG A 88 12.96 5.84 8.24
CA ARG A 88 11.55 6.06 7.85
C ARG A 88 10.86 7.02 8.82
N SER A 89 9.98 7.87 8.28
CA SER A 89 9.09 8.66 9.14
C SER A 89 8.06 7.75 9.82
N SER A 90 7.70 8.06 11.08
CA SER A 90 6.65 7.34 11.81
C SER A 90 5.30 7.38 11.07
N LYS A 91 5.03 8.43 10.30
CA LYS A 91 3.84 8.59 9.46
C LYS A 91 3.79 7.58 8.33
N SER A 92 4.93 7.34 7.65
CA SER A 92 5.02 6.31 6.60
C SER A 92 4.76 4.92 7.15
N GLN A 93 5.29 4.60 8.33
CA GLN A 93 5.05 3.32 8.99
C GLN A 93 3.58 3.14 9.37
N GLU A 94 2.94 4.19 9.91
CA GLU A 94 1.51 4.18 10.24
C GLU A 94 0.64 3.97 8.98
N ALA A 95 0.92 4.68 7.90
CA ALA A 95 0.21 4.53 6.63
C ALA A 95 0.36 3.12 6.03
N LEU A 96 1.57 2.55 6.05
CA LEU A 96 1.82 1.17 5.60
C LEU A 96 1.10 0.14 6.47
N LYS A 97 1.05 0.35 7.78
CA LYS A 97 0.31 -0.53 8.69
C LYS A 97 -1.19 -0.52 8.38
N LEU A 98 -1.79 0.65 8.19
CA LEU A 98 -3.20 0.78 7.79
C LEU A 98 -3.47 0.08 6.46
N GLN A 99 -2.62 0.26 5.46
CA GLN A 99 -2.73 -0.41 4.17
C GLN A 99 -2.71 -1.94 4.32
N PHE A 100 -1.81 -2.47 5.14
CA PHE A 100 -1.72 -3.90 5.40
C PHE A 100 -2.96 -4.44 6.12
N GLU A 101 -3.48 -3.72 7.10
CA GLU A 101 -4.71 -4.11 7.81
C GLU A 101 -5.92 -4.13 6.88
N GLU A 102 -6.05 -3.13 6.01
CA GLU A 102 -7.12 -3.06 5.00
C GLU A 102 -7.04 -4.24 4.01
N GLN A 103 -5.86 -4.52 3.46
CA GLN A 103 -5.65 -5.67 2.57
C GLN A 103 -5.99 -6.99 3.25
N LYS A 104 -5.65 -7.15 4.52
CA LYS A 104 -5.99 -8.34 5.31
C LYS A 104 -7.50 -8.50 5.49
N GLN A 105 -8.23 -7.42 5.73
CA GLN A 105 -9.69 -7.44 5.83
C GLN A 105 -10.34 -7.82 4.50
N ILE A 106 -9.91 -7.21 3.39
CA ILE A 106 -10.39 -7.54 2.04
C ILE A 106 -10.15 -9.01 1.72
N ALA A 107 -8.96 -9.52 2.01
CA ALA A 107 -8.64 -10.94 1.81
C ALA A 107 -9.53 -11.88 2.64
N ARG A 108 -9.88 -11.52 3.88
CA ARG A 108 -10.81 -12.29 4.73
C ARG A 108 -12.22 -12.34 4.12
N ILE A 109 -12.74 -11.18 3.68
CA ILE A 109 -14.06 -11.09 3.05
C ILE A 109 -14.10 -11.94 1.78
N LYS A 110 -13.09 -11.80 0.92
CA LYS A 110 -12.97 -12.57 -0.32
C LYS A 110 -12.92 -14.08 -0.06
N ARG A 111 -12.16 -14.53 0.94
CA ARG A 111 -12.13 -15.95 1.36
C ARG A 111 -13.49 -16.44 1.84
N LYS A 112 -14.23 -15.65 2.61
CA LYS A 112 -15.57 -16.00 3.09
C LYS A 112 -16.53 -16.15 1.91
N GLN A 113 -16.55 -15.20 1.00
CA GLN A 113 -17.37 -15.25 -0.21
C GLN A 113 -17.06 -16.48 -1.07
N GLN A 114 -15.78 -16.78 -1.30
CA GLN A 114 -15.38 -17.98 -2.07
C GLN A 114 -15.83 -19.27 -1.40
N LYS A 115 -15.75 -19.36 -0.06
CA LYS A 115 -16.26 -20.53 0.68
C LYS A 115 -17.78 -20.69 0.55
N GLU A 116 -18.53 -19.60 0.62
CA GLU A 116 -19.99 -19.65 0.46
C GLU A 116 -20.39 -20.06 -0.97
N LEU A 117 -19.74 -19.47 -1.98
CA LEU A 117 -19.95 -19.86 -3.38
C LEU A 117 -19.61 -21.35 -3.62
N ALA A 118 -18.53 -21.84 -3.03
CA ALA A 118 -18.16 -23.25 -3.14
C ALA A 118 -19.18 -24.17 -2.46
N LYS A 119 -19.78 -23.77 -1.33
CA LYS A 119 -20.86 -24.52 -0.67
C LYS A 119 -22.12 -24.52 -1.54
N GLN A 120 -22.51 -23.39 -2.10
CA GLN A 120 -23.66 -23.28 -2.99
C GLN A 120 -23.51 -24.19 -4.21
N ARG A 121 -22.36 -24.14 -4.90
CA ARG A 121 -22.06 -25.03 -6.03
C ARG A 121 -22.14 -26.50 -5.66
N LYS A 122 -21.60 -26.89 -4.50
CA LYS A 122 -21.70 -28.27 -4.02
C LYS A 122 -23.15 -28.68 -3.74
N PHE A 123 -23.95 -27.78 -3.21
CA PHE A 123 -25.35 -28.01 -2.94
C PHE A 123 -26.16 -28.19 -4.25
N GLU A 124 -25.98 -27.31 -5.22
CA GLU A 124 -26.59 -27.37 -6.54
C GLU A 124 -26.25 -28.66 -7.27
N LEU A 125 -24.97 -29.05 -7.29
CA LEU A 125 -24.51 -30.31 -7.88
C LEU A 125 -25.18 -31.56 -7.20
N LYS A 126 -25.36 -31.52 -5.88
CA LYS A 126 -26.06 -32.59 -5.16
C LYS A 126 -27.53 -32.63 -5.55
N GLN A 127 -28.17 -31.48 -5.69
CA GLN A 127 -29.58 -31.44 -6.13
C GLN A 127 -29.74 -31.94 -7.56
N GLN A 128 -28.88 -31.50 -8.49
CA GLN A 128 -28.91 -31.99 -9.88
C GLN A 128 -28.76 -33.51 -9.94
N LYS A 129 -27.76 -34.07 -9.24
CA LYS A 129 -27.57 -35.54 -9.17
C LYS A 129 -28.78 -36.29 -8.58
N ARG A 130 -29.51 -35.70 -7.64
CA ARG A 130 -30.73 -36.26 -7.11
C ARG A 130 -31.86 -36.29 -8.16
N LEU A 131 -32.02 -35.15 -8.87
CA LEU A 131 -33.05 -35.05 -9.93
C LEU A 131 -32.75 -35.98 -11.10
N GLU A 132 -31.48 -36.13 -11.48
CA GLU A 132 -31.09 -37.09 -12.53
C GLU A 132 -31.37 -38.54 -12.15
N LYS A 133 -31.10 -38.93 -10.90
CA LYS A 133 -31.46 -40.28 -10.41
C LYS A 133 -32.95 -40.57 -10.42
N HIS A 134 -33.81 -39.57 -10.23
CA HIS A 134 -35.26 -39.71 -10.25
C HIS A 134 -35.86 -39.63 -11.65
N LYS A 135 -35.13 -39.16 -12.67
CA LYS A 135 -35.56 -39.16 -14.06
C LYS A 135 -35.29 -40.47 -14.80
N GLY A 136 -34.57 -41.40 -14.20
CA GLY A 136 -34.17 -42.66 -14.79
C GLY A 136 -35.05 -43.88 -14.38
N HIS A 137 -36.20 -43.64 -13.81
CA HIS A 137 -37.25 -44.68 -13.53
C HIS A 137 -38.54 -44.28 -14.18
#